data_59e01e107a24f4bba70492690f5b980f
#
_entry.id   59e01e107a24f4bba70492690f5b980f
#
_cell.length_a   1.000
_cell.length_b   1.000
_cell.length_c   1.000
_cell.angle_alpha   90.00
_cell.angle_beta   90.00
_cell.angle_gamma   90.00
#
_symmetry.space_group_name_H-M   'P 1'
#
loop_
_entity.id
_entity.type
_entity.pdbx_description
1 polymer ?
#
loop_
_entity_poly.entity_id
_entity_poly.type
_entity_poly.pdbx_seq_one_letter_code
_entity_poly.pdbx_strand_id
1 'polypeptide(L)'
;MRSVLWLVGAFTLPAAWFVVHFTGAASGPVGLAAASGAAIFGSGFLLSWAAEVAQLDVPRALALAVLALIAVAPEYAVDVYFAWRAGQDPAYTAYATANMTGGNRLLIGVGWAASVLTIWLRHRRRAISLPREQAVEINYLALATAYSFLIPLKGTLSVLDTVVLLAMFIAYMLAAGRSHHEEPTLEGPSELIARAGKIGRRTVTLGILALAGGAIYTAAEPFAESLLAVGRTFHIEEFLLVQWLAPLVSESPEFIVAVLFALRGAAAASIGTLTSSTVNQWTLLVGALPAAFALSHGSLDPMVLDRRQREEMLLTSAQSVFALVVISNFRFTRGEALVLFSLFVPQLFLTSPLARWGHALLYLALAAGIVCFSPTARTGVRNLLPRPRRRAG
;
A
#
# COMPACT_ATOMS: atom_id res chain seq x y z
N MET A 1 1.27 -24.64 -17.65
CA MET A 1 2.63 -24.83 -17.11
C MET A 1 3.13 -23.61 -16.33
N ARG A 2 3.09 -22.37 -16.89
CA ARG A 2 3.54 -21.16 -16.16
C ARG A 2 2.78 -20.90 -14.86
N SER A 3 1.44 -21.00 -14.85
CA SER A 3 0.61 -20.77 -13.64
C SER A 3 0.93 -21.75 -12.50
N VAL A 4 1.24 -23.01 -12.84
CA VAL A 4 1.65 -24.02 -11.85
C VAL A 4 3.01 -23.66 -11.24
N LEU A 5 3.97 -23.21 -12.06
CA LEU A 5 5.29 -22.78 -11.57
C LEU A 5 5.19 -21.58 -10.63
N TRP A 6 4.34 -20.60 -10.97
CA TRP A 6 4.07 -19.45 -10.09
C TRP A 6 3.44 -19.88 -8.77
N LEU A 7 2.43 -20.76 -8.82
CA LEU A 7 1.77 -21.26 -7.61
C LEU A 7 2.74 -22.03 -6.71
N VAL A 8 3.51 -22.96 -7.30
CA VAL A 8 4.53 -23.74 -6.57
C VAL A 8 5.58 -22.79 -5.97
N GLY A 9 6.10 -21.85 -6.74
CA GLY A 9 7.09 -20.87 -6.25
C GLY A 9 6.57 -20.06 -5.07
N ALA A 10 5.35 -19.50 -5.17
CA ALA A 10 4.74 -18.75 -4.08
C ALA A 10 4.45 -19.62 -2.85
N PHE A 11 4.14 -20.90 -3.04
CA PHE A 11 3.86 -21.85 -1.96
C PHE A 11 5.12 -22.31 -1.23
N THR A 12 6.23 -22.46 -1.95
CA THR A 12 7.49 -22.92 -1.34
C THR A 12 8.07 -21.92 -0.35
N LEU A 13 7.86 -20.62 -0.57
CA LEU A 13 8.41 -19.57 0.30
C LEU A 13 7.83 -19.61 1.74
N PRO A 14 6.50 -19.54 1.95
CA PRO A 14 5.94 -19.68 3.29
C PRO A 14 6.13 -21.08 3.88
N ALA A 15 6.14 -22.16 3.05
CA ALA A 15 6.42 -23.50 3.55
C ALA A 15 7.87 -23.64 4.07
N ALA A 16 8.84 -23.09 3.33
CA ALA A 16 10.23 -23.05 3.77
C ALA A 16 10.39 -22.22 5.05
N TRP A 17 9.62 -21.13 5.20
CA TRP A 17 9.62 -20.33 6.42
C TRP A 17 9.23 -21.14 7.65
N PHE A 18 8.17 -21.95 7.58
CA PHE A 18 7.80 -22.78 8.71
C PHE A 18 8.90 -23.76 9.11
N VAL A 19 9.62 -24.31 8.13
CA VAL A 19 10.81 -25.13 8.44
C VAL A 19 11.87 -24.31 9.18
N VAL A 20 12.19 -23.14 8.67
CA VAL A 20 13.17 -22.24 9.31
C VAL A 20 12.71 -21.83 10.72
N HIS A 21 11.45 -21.45 10.86
CA HIS A 21 10.87 -20.99 12.13
C HIS A 21 10.90 -22.07 13.21
N PHE A 22 10.52 -23.31 12.88
CA PHE A 22 10.48 -24.40 13.86
C PHE A 22 11.84 -25.04 14.12
N THR A 23 12.79 -24.96 13.17
CA THR A 23 14.14 -25.56 13.34
C THR A 23 15.18 -24.57 13.81
N GLY A 24 14.90 -23.28 13.74
CA GLY A 24 15.89 -22.23 14.01
C GLY A 24 17.03 -22.18 12.98
N ALA A 25 16.83 -22.71 11.77
CA ALA A 25 17.89 -22.89 10.78
C ALA A 25 18.43 -21.58 10.16
N ALA A 26 17.78 -20.43 10.38
CA ALA A 26 18.29 -19.16 9.90
C ALA A 26 19.49 -18.69 10.73
N SER A 27 20.62 -18.50 10.07
CA SER A 27 21.83 -17.99 10.70
C SER A 27 21.96 -16.47 10.53
N GLY A 28 21.94 -15.76 11.64
CA GLY A 28 22.18 -14.31 11.70
C GLY A 28 21.01 -13.43 11.17
N PRO A 29 21.13 -12.11 11.36
CA PRO A 29 20.04 -11.17 11.03
C PRO A 29 19.68 -11.15 9.54
N VAL A 30 20.67 -11.22 8.65
CA VAL A 30 20.43 -11.20 7.20
C VAL A 30 19.67 -12.45 6.74
N GLY A 31 20.06 -13.63 7.24
CA GLY A 31 19.38 -14.88 6.90
C GLY A 31 17.95 -14.89 7.41
N LEU A 32 17.70 -14.38 8.59
CA LEU A 32 16.37 -14.28 9.18
C LEU A 32 15.51 -13.26 8.43
N ALA A 33 16.04 -12.08 8.10
CA ALA A 33 15.36 -11.08 7.30
C ALA A 33 14.98 -11.60 5.91
N ALA A 34 15.90 -12.32 5.26
CA ALA A 34 15.64 -12.91 3.95
C ALA A 34 14.58 -14.01 4.00
N ALA A 35 14.64 -14.92 4.97
CA ALA A 35 13.69 -16.02 5.09
C ALA A 35 12.27 -15.53 5.45
N SER A 36 12.16 -14.66 6.45
CA SER A 36 10.88 -14.09 6.88
C SER A 36 10.30 -13.14 5.82
N GLY A 37 11.13 -12.31 5.19
CA GLY A 37 10.72 -11.44 4.08
C GLY A 37 10.23 -12.23 2.87
N ALA A 38 10.93 -13.31 2.50
CA ALA A 38 10.50 -14.21 1.43
C ALA A 38 9.15 -14.88 1.76
N ALA A 39 8.91 -15.23 3.02
CA ALA A 39 7.62 -15.78 3.46
C ALA A 39 6.48 -14.76 3.30
N ILE A 40 6.69 -13.51 3.74
CA ILE A 40 5.73 -12.41 3.58
C ILE A 40 5.44 -12.18 2.10
N PHE A 41 6.48 -12.07 1.28
CA PHE A 41 6.38 -11.90 -0.17
C PHE A 41 5.58 -13.02 -0.84
N GLY A 42 5.94 -14.29 -0.60
CA GLY A 42 5.22 -15.43 -1.19
C GLY A 42 3.78 -15.53 -0.71
N SER A 43 3.54 -15.23 0.57
CA SER A 43 2.21 -15.22 1.15
C SER A 43 1.31 -14.13 0.55
N GLY A 44 1.86 -12.96 0.22
CA GLY A 44 1.11 -11.90 -0.45
C GLY A 44 0.52 -12.36 -1.78
N PHE A 45 1.30 -13.06 -2.61
CA PHE A 45 0.77 -13.65 -3.86
C PHE A 45 -0.29 -14.70 -3.60
N LEU A 46 -0.06 -15.58 -2.63
CA LEU A 46 -1.04 -16.63 -2.28
C LEU A 46 -2.35 -16.00 -1.81
N LEU A 47 -2.29 -14.98 -0.97
CA LEU A 47 -3.47 -14.24 -0.50
C LEU A 47 -4.20 -13.56 -1.64
N SER A 48 -3.49 -12.89 -2.55
CA SER A 48 -4.09 -12.24 -3.72
C SER A 48 -4.87 -13.23 -4.58
N TRP A 49 -4.26 -14.38 -4.95
CA TRP A 49 -4.96 -15.40 -5.75
C TRP A 49 -6.11 -16.07 -4.99
N ALA A 50 -5.94 -16.35 -3.70
CA ALA A 50 -7.01 -16.92 -2.88
C ALA A 50 -8.18 -15.93 -2.74
N ALA A 51 -7.89 -14.65 -2.61
CA ALA A 51 -8.87 -13.59 -2.56
C ALA A 51 -9.67 -13.48 -3.86
N GLU A 52 -9.01 -13.50 -5.03
CA GLU A 52 -9.70 -13.54 -6.34
C GLU A 52 -10.65 -14.73 -6.45
N VAL A 53 -10.20 -15.93 -6.05
CA VAL A 53 -11.03 -17.15 -6.10
C VAL A 53 -12.20 -17.11 -5.11
N ALA A 54 -12.00 -16.55 -3.93
CA ALA A 54 -13.02 -16.43 -2.90
C ALA A 54 -14.24 -15.62 -3.37
N GLN A 55 -14.07 -14.67 -4.32
CA GLN A 55 -15.16 -13.89 -4.92
C GLN A 55 -16.24 -14.77 -5.59
N LEU A 56 -15.87 -15.96 -6.05
CA LEU A 56 -16.81 -16.90 -6.67
C LEU A 56 -17.76 -17.54 -5.65
N ASP A 57 -17.42 -17.52 -4.37
CA ASP A 57 -18.10 -18.27 -3.32
C ASP A 57 -18.72 -17.39 -2.21
N VAL A 58 -18.36 -16.11 -2.15
CA VAL A 58 -18.80 -15.16 -1.11
C VAL A 58 -19.79 -14.16 -1.69
N PRO A 59 -20.86 -13.77 -0.95
CA PRO A 59 -21.77 -12.72 -1.40
C PRO A 59 -21.01 -11.43 -1.71
N ARG A 60 -21.35 -10.78 -2.82
CA ARG A 60 -20.63 -9.66 -3.44
C ARG A 60 -20.30 -8.51 -2.47
N ALA A 61 -21.26 -8.15 -1.59
CA ALA A 61 -21.05 -7.08 -0.61
C ALA A 61 -19.98 -7.42 0.44
N LEU A 62 -19.88 -8.70 0.82
CA LEU A 62 -18.88 -9.19 1.78
C LEU A 62 -17.53 -9.44 1.09
N ALA A 63 -17.55 -9.89 -0.17
CA ALA A 63 -16.36 -10.18 -0.96
C ALA A 63 -15.43 -8.96 -1.03
N LEU A 64 -15.92 -7.78 -1.38
CA LEU A 64 -15.12 -6.58 -1.52
C LEU A 64 -14.39 -6.19 -0.22
N ALA A 65 -15.10 -6.22 0.92
CA ALA A 65 -14.50 -5.86 2.20
C ALA A 65 -13.46 -6.90 2.67
N VAL A 66 -13.78 -8.19 2.58
CA VAL A 66 -12.88 -9.29 2.97
C VAL A 66 -11.65 -9.34 2.08
N LEU A 67 -11.84 -9.12 0.77
CA LEU A 67 -10.75 -9.13 -0.20
C LEU A 67 -9.78 -7.98 0.00
N ALA A 68 -10.31 -6.77 0.26
CA ALA A 68 -9.47 -5.63 0.56
C ALA A 68 -8.61 -5.87 1.82
N LEU A 69 -9.17 -6.50 2.86
CA LEU A 69 -8.43 -6.86 4.08
C LEU A 69 -7.39 -7.96 3.83
N ILE A 70 -7.73 -8.97 3.04
CA ILE A 70 -6.82 -10.08 2.76
C ILE A 70 -5.64 -9.62 1.89
N ALA A 71 -5.89 -8.80 0.88
CA ALA A 71 -4.85 -8.33 -0.04
C ALA A 71 -3.76 -7.53 0.68
N VAL A 72 -4.15 -6.69 1.65
CA VAL A 72 -3.22 -5.83 2.40
C VAL A 72 -2.65 -6.49 3.67
N ALA A 73 -2.98 -7.75 3.96
CA ALA A 73 -2.54 -8.44 5.18
C ALA A 73 -1.00 -8.46 5.37
N PRO A 74 -0.16 -8.63 4.32
CA PRO A 74 1.30 -8.59 4.47
C PRO A 74 1.81 -7.26 5.04
N GLU A 75 1.29 -6.14 4.54
CA GLU A 75 1.66 -4.79 4.99
C GLU A 75 1.23 -4.57 6.43
N TYR A 76 -0.04 -4.92 6.71
CA TYR A 76 -0.63 -4.75 8.05
C TYR A 76 0.10 -5.53 9.13
N ALA A 77 0.59 -6.72 8.83
CA ALA A 77 1.28 -7.53 9.82
C ALA A 77 2.55 -6.83 10.33
N VAL A 78 3.31 -6.18 9.44
CA VAL A 78 4.54 -5.46 9.79
C VAL A 78 4.21 -4.12 10.49
N ASP A 79 3.27 -3.35 9.94
CA ASP A 79 2.89 -2.04 10.49
C ASP A 79 2.24 -2.17 11.87
N VAL A 80 1.30 -3.09 12.02
CA VAL A 80 0.64 -3.36 13.31
C VAL A 80 1.63 -3.91 14.32
N TYR A 81 2.60 -4.73 13.91
CA TYR A 81 3.68 -5.17 14.79
C TYR A 81 4.46 -3.97 15.36
N PHE A 82 4.94 -3.07 14.51
CA PHE A 82 5.67 -1.88 14.96
C PHE A 82 4.81 -0.98 15.85
N ALA A 83 3.54 -0.78 15.52
CA ALA A 83 2.62 0.02 16.31
C ALA A 83 2.30 -0.62 17.67
N TRP A 84 2.15 -1.94 17.70
CA TRP A 84 1.99 -2.70 18.95
C TRP A 84 3.22 -2.58 19.84
N ARG A 85 4.42 -2.75 19.27
CA ARG A 85 5.69 -2.57 19.99
C ARG A 85 5.86 -1.14 20.48
N ALA A 86 5.41 -0.14 19.70
CA ALA A 86 5.45 1.27 20.12
C ALA A 86 4.63 1.54 21.39
N GLY A 87 3.55 0.77 21.65
CA GLY A 87 2.79 0.85 22.90
C GLY A 87 3.58 0.35 24.12
N GLN A 88 4.60 -0.46 23.93
CA GLN A 88 5.49 -1.00 24.96
C GLN A 88 6.81 -0.22 25.07
N ASP A 89 7.35 0.19 23.92
CA ASP A 89 8.59 0.93 23.79
C ASP A 89 8.39 2.10 22.78
N PRO A 90 8.38 3.36 23.24
CA PRO A 90 8.17 4.54 22.39
C PRO A 90 9.13 4.67 21.20
N ALA A 91 10.32 4.04 21.24
CA ALA A 91 11.28 4.05 20.14
C ALA A 91 10.69 3.43 18.85
N TYR A 92 9.79 2.46 18.99
CA TYR A 92 9.14 1.80 17.85
C TYR A 92 8.14 2.70 17.10
N THR A 93 7.72 3.83 17.68
CA THR A 93 6.91 4.84 16.97
C THR A 93 7.60 5.31 15.70
N ALA A 94 8.92 5.44 15.73
CA ALA A 94 9.72 5.81 14.56
C ALA A 94 9.59 4.77 13.43
N TYR A 95 9.64 3.50 13.76
CA TYR A 95 9.58 2.41 12.78
C TYR A 95 8.17 2.24 12.20
N ALA A 96 7.13 2.34 13.02
CA ALA A 96 5.75 2.32 12.54
C ALA A 96 5.48 3.46 11.53
N THR A 97 5.94 4.68 11.85
CA THR A 97 5.79 5.83 10.93
C THR A 97 6.70 5.73 9.71
N ALA A 98 7.90 5.14 9.84
CA ALA A 98 8.80 4.91 8.71
C ALA A 98 8.17 3.97 7.67
N ASN A 99 7.66 2.81 8.11
CA ASN A 99 7.05 1.81 7.22
C ASN A 99 5.85 2.41 6.49
N MET A 100 4.90 2.97 7.22
CA MET A 100 3.71 3.62 6.68
C MET A 100 4.02 4.74 5.66
N THR A 101 4.98 5.63 5.97
CA THR A 101 5.34 6.73 5.05
C THR A 101 6.13 6.24 3.86
N GLY A 102 6.97 5.23 4.05
CA GLY A 102 7.75 4.59 2.99
C GLY A 102 6.84 3.91 1.97
N GLY A 103 5.88 3.10 2.42
CA GLY A 103 4.93 2.40 1.58
C GLY A 103 4.13 3.34 0.68
N ASN A 104 3.49 4.35 1.27
CA ASN A 104 2.76 5.36 0.49
C ASN A 104 3.63 6.04 -0.57
N ARG A 105 4.89 6.37 -0.23
CA ARG A 105 5.80 7.01 -1.20
C ARG A 105 6.28 6.07 -2.28
N LEU A 106 6.52 4.79 -1.96
CA LEU A 106 6.88 3.76 -2.93
C LEU A 106 5.76 3.50 -3.93
N LEU A 107 4.52 3.33 -3.47
CA LEU A 107 3.36 3.12 -4.35
C LEU A 107 3.25 4.22 -5.38
N ILE A 108 3.29 5.48 -4.96
CA ILE A 108 3.15 6.65 -5.83
C ILE A 108 4.41 6.84 -6.69
N GLY A 109 5.58 6.90 -6.06
CA GLY A 109 6.83 7.29 -6.74
C GLY A 109 7.38 6.20 -7.66
N VAL A 110 7.24 4.95 -7.28
CA VAL A 110 7.73 3.79 -8.03
C VAL A 110 6.59 3.09 -8.74
N GLY A 111 5.55 2.67 -8.03
CA GLY A 111 4.47 1.84 -8.57
C GLY A 111 3.71 2.50 -9.71
N TRP A 112 3.18 3.71 -9.49
CA TRP A 112 2.47 4.46 -10.51
C TRP A 112 3.37 4.79 -11.71
N ALA A 113 4.61 5.23 -11.45
CA ALA A 113 5.56 5.55 -12.49
C ALA A 113 5.93 4.30 -13.31
N ALA A 114 6.26 3.19 -12.66
CA ALA A 114 6.62 1.93 -13.31
C ALA A 114 5.49 1.43 -14.22
N SER A 115 4.23 1.53 -13.79
CA SER A 115 3.06 1.15 -14.58
C SER A 115 2.98 1.93 -15.90
N VAL A 116 3.06 3.26 -15.85
CA VAL A 116 2.99 4.11 -17.05
C VAL A 116 4.21 3.92 -17.95
N LEU A 117 5.40 3.82 -17.36
CA LEU A 117 6.64 3.61 -18.13
C LEU A 117 6.66 2.23 -18.81
N THR A 118 6.16 1.19 -18.15
CA THR A 118 6.00 -0.15 -18.73
C THR A 118 5.05 -0.12 -19.94
N ILE A 119 3.91 0.56 -19.81
CA ILE A 119 2.95 0.75 -20.91
C ILE A 119 3.60 1.52 -22.07
N TRP A 120 4.35 2.57 -21.77
CA TRP A 120 5.07 3.30 -22.79
C TRP A 120 6.14 2.45 -23.50
N LEU A 121 6.94 1.73 -22.74
CA LEU A 121 8.01 0.89 -23.33
C LEU A 121 7.45 -0.24 -24.18
N ARG A 122 6.40 -0.93 -23.69
CA ARG A 122 5.84 -2.13 -24.34
C ARG A 122 4.84 -1.81 -25.44
N HIS A 123 3.96 -0.84 -25.21
CA HIS A 123 2.83 -0.51 -26.11
C HIS A 123 2.99 0.82 -26.83
N ARG A 124 4.10 1.54 -26.58
CA ARG A 124 4.42 2.86 -27.20
C ARG A 124 3.37 3.95 -26.91
N ARG A 125 2.48 3.75 -25.94
CA ARG A 125 1.50 4.76 -25.55
C ARG A 125 2.17 5.81 -24.66
N ARG A 126 2.12 7.09 -25.09
CA ARG A 126 2.73 8.22 -24.37
C ARG A 126 1.89 8.74 -23.20
N ALA A 127 0.63 8.36 -23.14
CA ALA A 127 -0.31 8.67 -22.08
C ALA A 127 -1.31 7.53 -21.94
N ILE A 128 -1.81 7.36 -20.73
CA ILE A 128 -2.94 6.50 -20.41
C ILE A 128 -4.12 7.36 -20.01
N SER A 129 -5.32 6.90 -20.33
CA SER A 129 -6.57 7.51 -19.87
C SER A 129 -7.16 6.63 -18.78
N LEU A 130 -7.52 7.24 -17.67
CA LEU A 130 -8.18 6.57 -16.57
C LEU A 130 -9.69 6.62 -16.78
N PRO A 131 -10.42 5.52 -16.59
CA PRO A 131 -11.86 5.52 -16.71
C PRO A 131 -12.49 6.34 -15.57
N ARG A 132 -13.69 6.91 -15.81
CA ARG A 132 -14.38 7.74 -14.82
C ARG A 132 -14.84 6.99 -13.59
N GLU A 133 -14.92 5.68 -13.67
CA GLU A 133 -15.22 4.77 -12.56
C GLU A 133 -14.17 4.88 -11.47
N GLN A 134 -12.92 5.17 -11.82
CA GLN A 134 -11.81 5.42 -10.87
C GLN A 134 -11.90 6.79 -10.15
N ALA A 135 -12.93 7.57 -10.42
CA ALA A 135 -13.18 8.80 -9.66
C ALA A 135 -13.45 8.52 -8.18
N VAL A 136 -13.96 7.35 -7.84
CA VAL A 136 -14.20 6.96 -6.44
C VAL A 136 -12.88 6.89 -5.70
N GLU A 137 -11.91 6.14 -6.21
CA GLU A 137 -10.57 5.97 -5.62
C GLU A 137 -9.87 7.34 -5.51
N ILE A 138 -9.88 8.12 -6.59
CA ILE A 138 -9.21 9.44 -6.62
C ILE A 138 -9.85 10.41 -5.62
N ASN A 139 -11.16 10.41 -5.46
CA ASN A 139 -11.86 11.28 -4.52
C ASN A 139 -11.56 10.90 -3.05
N TYR A 140 -11.58 9.60 -2.73
CA TYR A 140 -11.26 9.15 -1.38
C TYR A 140 -9.76 9.31 -1.07
N LEU A 141 -8.88 9.12 -2.05
CA LEU A 141 -7.47 9.45 -1.91
C LEU A 141 -7.28 10.96 -1.64
N ALA A 142 -8.02 11.83 -2.33
CA ALA A 142 -7.96 13.27 -2.08
C ALA A 142 -8.44 13.63 -0.66
N LEU A 143 -9.52 13.01 -0.18
CA LEU A 143 -10.03 13.21 1.17
C LEU A 143 -9.02 12.74 2.23
N ALA A 144 -8.48 11.53 2.06
CA ALA A 144 -7.48 10.96 2.97
C ALA A 144 -6.17 11.77 2.96
N THR A 145 -5.72 12.21 1.79
CA THR A 145 -4.55 13.10 1.66
C THR A 145 -4.79 14.45 2.34
N ALA A 146 -5.97 15.05 2.21
CA ALA A 146 -6.30 16.29 2.92
C ALA A 146 -6.24 16.09 4.44
N TYR A 147 -6.79 14.97 4.94
CA TYR A 147 -6.72 14.62 6.36
C TYR A 147 -5.29 14.37 6.84
N SER A 148 -4.44 13.76 6.00
CA SER A 148 -3.07 13.39 6.38
C SER A 148 -2.21 14.60 6.81
N PHE A 149 -2.52 15.82 6.37
CA PHE A 149 -1.84 17.05 6.83
C PHE A 149 -2.16 17.39 8.28
N LEU A 150 -3.30 16.97 8.82
CA LEU A 150 -3.63 17.23 10.23
C LEU A 150 -2.70 16.46 11.18
N ILE A 151 -2.23 15.28 10.78
CA ILE A 151 -1.37 14.42 11.61
C ILE A 151 -0.04 15.11 11.98
N PRO A 152 0.78 15.57 11.02
CA PRO A 152 2.02 16.27 11.35
C PRO A 152 1.80 17.64 12.02
N LEU A 153 0.66 18.30 11.76
CA LEU A 153 0.33 19.57 12.40
C LEU A 153 0.04 19.40 13.90
N LYS A 154 -0.76 18.39 14.27
CA LYS A 154 -1.02 18.11 15.70
C LYS A 154 0.11 17.31 16.36
N GLY A 155 0.98 16.64 15.59
CA GLY A 155 2.13 15.88 16.07
C GLY A 155 1.78 14.59 16.79
N THR A 156 0.61 14.02 16.53
CA THR A 156 0.13 12.80 17.17
C THR A 156 -0.72 11.96 16.25
N LEU A 157 -0.73 10.65 16.48
CA LEU A 157 -1.72 9.70 15.96
C LEU A 157 -2.53 9.16 17.15
N SER A 158 -3.85 9.34 17.12
CA SER A 158 -4.75 9.03 18.23
C SER A 158 -5.88 8.08 17.78
N VAL A 159 -6.58 7.52 18.74
CA VAL A 159 -7.78 6.69 18.48
C VAL A 159 -8.86 7.48 17.71
N LEU A 160 -8.91 8.80 17.84
CA LEU A 160 -9.79 9.63 17.01
C LEU A 160 -9.42 9.52 15.53
N ASP A 161 -8.12 9.48 15.19
CA ASP A 161 -7.68 9.26 13.81
C ASP A 161 -8.10 7.88 13.33
N THR A 162 -8.03 6.85 14.18
CA THR A 162 -8.56 5.52 13.87
C THR A 162 -10.03 5.61 13.44
N VAL A 163 -10.87 6.27 14.25
CA VAL A 163 -12.31 6.37 13.97
C VAL A 163 -12.55 7.10 12.64
N VAL A 164 -11.89 8.22 12.41
CA VAL A 164 -12.08 9.02 11.19
C VAL A 164 -11.58 8.28 9.95
N LEU A 165 -10.37 7.74 9.99
CA LEU A 165 -9.77 7.06 8.85
C LEU A 165 -10.47 5.73 8.53
N LEU A 166 -10.89 4.98 9.55
CA LEU A 166 -11.68 3.77 9.36
C LEU A 166 -13.08 4.10 8.77
N ALA A 167 -13.71 5.18 9.23
CA ALA A 167 -14.97 5.64 8.64
C ALA A 167 -14.79 6.04 7.16
N MET A 168 -13.67 6.70 6.81
CA MET A 168 -13.33 7.00 5.40
C MET A 168 -13.14 5.72 4.59
N PHE A 169 -12.43 4.71 5.13
CA PHE A 169 -12.24 3.43 4.48
C PHE A 169 -13.57 2.71 4.23
N ILE A 170 -14.43 2.62 5.24
CA ILE A 170 -15.76 2.00 5.12
C ILE A 170 -16.58 2.74 4.05
N ALA A 171 -16.60 4.06 4.09
CA ALA A 171 -17.30 4.87 3.09
C ALA A 171 -16.75 4.65 1.68
N TYR A 172 -15.42 4.55 1.53
CA TYR A 172 -14.76 4.19 0.28
C TYR A 172 -15.22 2.82 -0.22
N MET A 173 -15.17 1.80 0.62
CA MET A 173 -15.58 0.43 0.25
C MET A 173 -17.05 0.36 -0.18
N LEU A 174 -17.93 1.07 0.52
CA LEU A 174 -19.35 1.15 0.15
C LEU A 174 -19.56 1.88 -1.18
N ALA A 175 -18.77 2.92 -1.46
CA ALA A 175 -18.84 3.65 -2.74
C ALA A 175 -18.27 2.82 -3.90
N ALA A 176 -17.11 2.18 -3.71
CA ALA A 176 -16.48 1.30 -4.69
C ALA A 176 -17.39 0.11 -5.03
N GLY A 177 -17.99 -0.52 -4.03
CA GLY A 177 -18.91 -1.65 -4.23
C GLY A 177 -20.17 -1.33 -5.04
N ARG A 178 -20.53 -0.03 -5.14
CA ARG A 178 -21.67 0.43 -5.96
C ARG A 178 -21.27 0.74 -7.41
N SER A 179 -20.01 1.03 -7.65
CA SER A 179 -19.52 1.48 -8.97
C SER A 179 -18.99 0.34 -9.84
N HIS A 180 -18.52 -0.75 -9.25
CA HIS A 180 -17.93 -1.86 -9.99
C HIS A 180 -18.96 -2.94 -10.29
N HIS A 181 -19.24 -3.14 -11.59
CA HIS A 181 -20.19 -4.14 -12.09
C HIS A 181 -19.50 -5.28 -12.87
N GLU A 182 -18.17 -5.31 -12.91
CA GLU A 182 -17.45 -6.35 -13.67
C GLU A 182 -17.34 -7.65 -12.86
N GLU A 183 -17.54 -8.79 -13.54
CA GLU A 183 -17.22 -10.10 -12.97
C GLU A 183 -15.71 -10.24 -12.81
N PRO A 184 -15.24 -10.90 -11.74
CA PRO A 184 -13.81 -11.09 -11.52
C PRO A 184 -13.22 -11.92 -12.66
N THR A 185 -12.29 -11.34 -13.40
CA THR A 185 -11.51 -12.04 -14.41
C THR A 185 -10.39 -12.81 -13.71
N LEU A 186 -10.58 -14.10 -13.55
CA LEU A 186 -9.57 -14.99 -12.98
C LEU A 186 -8.48 -15.28 -13.99
N GLU A 187 -7.23 -15.06 -13.62
CA GLU A 187 -6.09 -15.31 -14.50
C GLU A 187 -4.95 -16.04 -13.79
N GLY A 188 -4.25 -16.89 -14.53
CA GLY A 188 -3.06 -17.55 -14.01
C GLY A 188 -3.33 -18.54 -12.89
N PRO A 189 -2.71 -18.42 -11.70
CA PRO A 189 -2.92 -19.34 -10.59
C PRO A 189 -4.34 -19.34 -10.03
N SER A 190 -5.04 -18.22 -9.98
CA SER A 190 -6.43 -18.14 -9.53
C SER A 190 -7.39 -18.90 -10.45
N GLU A 191 -7.18 -18.84 -11.78
CA GLU A 191 -7.93 -19.65 -12.75
C GLU A 191 -7.71 -21.16 -12.52
N LEU A 192 -6.47 -21.55 -12.22
CA LEU A 192 -6.14 -22.95 -11.95
C LEU A 192 -6.89 -23.48 -10.71
N ILE A 193 -6.93 -22.71 -9.63
CA ILE A 193 -7.64 -23.04 -8.40
C ILE A 193 -9.16 -23.07 -8.65
N ALA A 194 -9.68 -22.13 -9.41
CA ALA A 194 -11.10 -22.01 -9.72
C ALA A 194 -11.67 -23.19 -10.53
N ARG A 195 -10.82 -23.89 -11.29
CA ARG A 195 -11.21 -25.11 -12.06
C ARG A 195 -11.61 -26.29 -11.18
N ALA A 196 -11.21 -26.29 -9.90
CA ALA A 196 -11.65 -27.32 -8.97
C ALA A 196 -13.16 -27.22 -8.72
N GLY A 197 -13.82 -28.35 -8.47
CA GLY A 197 -15.23 -28.37 -8.09
C GLY A 197 -15.46 -27.52 -6.83
N LYS A 198 -16.69 -27.06 -6.59
CA LYS A 198 -17.03 -26.08 -5.54
C LYS A 198 -16.44 -26.42 -4.16
N ILE A 199 -16.50 -27.67 -3.73
CA ILE A 199 -15.93 -28.10 -2.44
C ILE A 199 -14.41 -28.04 -2.49
N GLY A 200 -13.77 -28.62 -3.51
CA GLY A 200 -12.31 -28.60 -3.67
C GLY A 200 -11.75 -27.19 -3.75
N ARG A 201 -12.40 -26.30 -4.52
CA ARG A 201 -12.04 -24.91 -4.64
C ARG A 201 -12.05 -24.20 -3.27
N ARG A 202 -13.14 -24.34 -2.51
CA ARG A 202 -13.26 -23.74 -1.16
C ARG A 202 -12.20 -24.27 -0.20
N THR A 203 -11.98 -25.58 -0.18
CA THR A 203 -10.97 -26.21 0.67
C THR A 203 -9.57 -25.70 0.34
N VAL A 204 -9.21 -25.65 -0.96
CA VAL A 204 -7.91 -25.14 -1.40
C VAL A 204 -7.76 -23.66 -1.04
N THR A 205 -8.78 -22.83 -1.31
CA THR A 205 -8.75 -21.40 -0.98
C THR A 205 -8.57 -21.17 0.52
N LEU A 206 -9.34 -21.87 1.36
CA LEU A 206 -9.19 -21.77 2.83
C LEU A 206 -7.83 -22.28 3.30
N GLY A 207 -7.31 -23.37 2.71
CA GLY A 207 -5.98 -23.87 3.00
C GLY A 207 -4.87 -22.87 2.65
N ILE A 208 -4.97 -22.20 1.51
CA ILE A 208 -4.04 -21.13 1.10
C ILE A 208 -4.13 -19.93 2.06
N LEU A 209 -5.35 -19.49 2.41
CA LEU A 209 -5.56 -18.40 3.35
C LEU A 209 -4.96 -18.70 4.73
N ALA A 210 -5.17 -19.92 5.24
CA ALA A 210 -4.62 -20.38 6.51
C ALA A 210 -3.09 -20.45 6.50
N LEU A 211 -2.51 -21.04 5.44
CA LEU A 211 -1.05 -21.15 5.29
C LEU A 211 -0.40 -19.76 5.18
N ALA A 212 -0.89 -18.94 4.27
CA ALA A 212 -0.33 -17.62 4.01
C ALA A 212 -0.53 -16.68 5.21
N GLY A 213 -1.72 -16.67 5.81
CA GLY A 213 -1.99 -15.90 7.02
C GLY A 213 -1.15 -16.33 8.21
N GLY A 214 -0.99 -17.64 8.42
CA GLY A 214 -0.11 -18.19 9.46
C GLY A 214 1.36 -17.86 9.22
N ALA A 215 1.83 -17.92 7.97
CA ALA A 215 3.19 -17.55 7.62
C ALA A 215 3.46 -16.06 7.84
N ILE A 216 2.54 -15.17 7.42
CA ILE A 216 2.66 -13.72 7.66
C ILE A 216 2.68 -13.44 9.17
N TYR A 217 1.74 -14.00 9.91
CA TYR A 217 1.67 -13.81 11.36
C TYR A 217 2.95 -14.20 12.08
N THR A 218 3.51 -15.36 11.74
CA THR A 218 4.75 -15.86 12.37
C THR A 218 6.02 -15.20 11.81
N ALA A 219 5.98 -14.61 10.62
CA ALA A 219 7.13 -13.97 9.99
C ALA A 219 7.24 -12.45 10.28
N ALA A 220 6.15 -11.77 10.63
CA ALA A 220 6.13 -10.31 10.78
C ALA A 220 7.12 -9.81 11.85
N GLU A 221 7.09 -10.36 13.06
CA GLU A 221 8.03 -10.01 14.13
C GLU A 221 9.48 -10.34 13.76
N PRO A 222 9.85 -11.59 13.36
CA PRO A 222 11.20 -11.91 12.93
C PRO A 222 11.71 -11.03 11.80
N PHE A 223 10.85 -10.67 10.83
CA PHE A 223 11.21 -9.78 9.74
C PHE A 223 11.52 -8.37 10.25
N ALA A 224 10.62 -7.78 11.02
CA ALA A 224 10.77 -6.45 11.57
C ALA A 224 12.04 -6.33 12.43
N GLU A 225 12.23 -7.23 13.40
CA GLU A 225 13.38 -7.22 14.30
C GLU A 225 14.71 -7.52 13.57
N SER A 226 14.69 -8.39 12.57
CA SER A 226 15.89 -8.68 11.79
C SER A 226 16.31 -7.49 10.92
N LEU A 227 15.39 -6.67 10.40
CA LEU A 227 15.73 -5.43 9.71
C LEU A 227 16.46 -4.45 10.64
N LEU A 228 16.00 -4.30 11.89
CA LEU A 228 16.66 -3.47 12.88
C LEU A 228 18.06 -4.04 13.20
N ALA A 229 18.18 -5.35 13.38
CA ALA A 229 19.45 -6.02 13.63
C ALA A 229 20.43 -5.89 12.45
N VAL A 230 19.95 -5.96 11.21
CA VAL A 230 20.76 -5.69 10.00
C VAL A 230 21.25 -4.24 10.02
N GLY A 231 20.40 -3.28 10.34
CA GLY A 231 20.81 -1.88 10.47
C GLY A 231 21.96 -1.70 11.45
N ARG A 232 21.84 -2.28 12.65
CA ARG A 232 22.89 -2.24 13.68
C ARG A 232 24.18 -2.91 13.23
N THR A 233 24.07 -4.08 12.59
CA THR A 233 25.24 -4.88 12.15
C THR A 233 26.04 -4.16 11.08
N PHE A 234 25.37 -3.52 10.12
CA PHE A 234 26.01 -2.86 8.98
C PHE A 234 26.17 -1.34 9.16
N HIS A 235 25.81 -0.81 10.33
CA HIS A 235 25.82 0.64 10.61
C HIS A 235 24.96 1.45 9.61
N ILE A 236 23.86 0.85 9.14
CA ILE A 236 22.84 1.52 8.33
C ILE A 236 21.75 2.00 9.28
N GLU A 237 21.27 3.20 9.07
CA GLU A 237 20.19 3.75 9.89
C GLU A 237 18.94 2.85 9.82
N GLU A 238 18.50 2.32 10.97
CA GLU A 238 17.37 1.39 11.09
C GLU A 238 16.08 1.98 10.49
N PHE A 239 15.86 3.26 10.72
CA PHE A 239 14.71 3.99 10.17
C PHE A 239 14.63 3.88 8.63
N LEU A 240 15.77 4.03 7.93
CA LEU A 240 15.82 3.94 6.47
C LEU A 240 15.56 2.53 5.95
N LEU A 241 16.08 1.50 6.65
CA LEU A 241 15.78 0.12 6.27
C LEU A 241 14.31 -0.20 6.42
N VAL A 242 13.70 0.20 7.53
CA VAL A 242 12.27 0.00 7.75
C VAL A 242 11.45 0.82 6.74
N GLN A 243 11.85 2.07 6.45
CA GLN A 243 11.13 2.94 5.54
C GLN A 243 11.10 2.45 4.09
N TRP A 244 12.16 1.76 3.64
CA TRP A 244 12.27 1.40 2.23
C TRP A 244 12.22 -0.10 1.98
N LEU A 245 12.88 -0.90 2.80
CA LEU A 245 12.98 -2.34 2.56
C LEU A 245 11.74 -3.09 3.05
N ALA A 246 11.16 -2.69 4.18
CA ALA A 246 9.97 -3.36 4.68
C ALA A 246 8.77 -3.20 3.73
N PRO A 247 8.39 -1.99 3.27
CA PRO A 247 7.30 -1.85 2.31
C PRO A 247 7.63 -2.47 0.94
N LEU A 248 8.91 -2.43 0.52
CA LEU A 248 9.28 -3.06 -0.75
C LEU A 248 8.99 -4.58 -0.73
N VAL A 249 9.15 -5.24 0.40
CA VAL A 249 8.83 -6.67 0.56
C VAL A 249 7.32 -6.89 0.65
N SER A 250 6.63 -6.17 1.53
CA SER A 250 5.21 -6.38 1.82
C SER A 250 4.30 -5.96 0.66
N GLU A 251 4.66 -4.91 -0.09
CA GLU A 251 3.87 -4.38 -1.22
C GLU A 251 4.31 -4.93 -2.59
N SER A 252 5.35 -5.75 -2.63
CA SER A 252 5.82 -6.34 -3.90
C SER A 252 4.74 -7.06 -4.70
N PRO A 253 3.77 -7.78 -4.09
CA PRO A 253 2.70 -8.42 -4.83
C PRO A 253 1.85 -7.41 -5.62
N GLU A 254 1.51 -6.27 -5.01
CA GLU A 254 0.74 -5.19 -5.64
C GLU A 254 1.51 -4.56 -6.80
N PHE A 255 2.81 -4.28 -6.61
CA PHE A 255 3.67 -3.78 -7.68
C PHE A 255 3.76 -4.74 -8.85
N ILE A 256 3.97 -6.02 -8.59
CA ILE A 256 4.12 -7.04 -9.62
C ILE A 256 2.80 -7.22 -10.39
N VAL A 257 1.67 -7.29 -9.69
CA VAL A 257 0.33 -7.37 -10.31
C VAL A 257 0.07 -6.15 -11.19
N ALA A 258 0.35 -4.94 -10.70
CA ALA A 258 0.17 -3.71 -11.46
C ALA A 258 1.06 -3.69 -12.71
N VAL A 259 2.33 -4.09 -12.60
CA VAL A 259 3.26 -4.19 -13.74
C VAL A 259 2.80 -5.29 -14.72
N LEU A 260 2.27 -6.42 -14.26
CA LEU A 260 1.73 -7.45 -15.13
C LEU A 260 0.52 -6.94 -15.93
N PHE A 261 -0.39 -6.19 -15.31
CA PHE A 261 -1.47 -5.50 -16.03
C PHE A 261 -0.91 -4.50 -17.05
N ALA A 262 0.11 -3.73 -16.69
CA ALA A 262 0.76 -2.80 -17.60
C ALA A 262 1.40 -3.50 -18.81
N LEU A 263 2.08 -4.63 -18.60
CA LEU A 263 2.67 -5.45 -19.67
C LEU A 263 1.63 -6.00 -20.66
N ARG A 264 0.40 -6.26 -20.18
CA ARG A 264 -0.74 -6.71 -21.00
C ARG A 264 -1.47 -5.55 -21.67
N GLY A 265 -1.11 -4.29 -21.35
CA GLY A 265 -1.77 -3.08 -21.89
C GLY A 265 -3.05 -2.68 -21.15
N ALA A 266 -3.38 -3.35 -20.03
CA ALA A 266 -4.52 -3.06 -19.17
C ALA A 266 -4.21 -1.87 -18.23
N ALA A 267 -4.04 -0.68 -18.81
CA ALA A 267 -3.58 0.51 -18.12
C ALA A 267 -4.49 0.94 -16.96
N ALA A 268 -5.81 0.86 -17.16
CA ALA A 268 -6.79 1.21 -16.13
C ALA A 268 -6.70 0.28 -14.92
N ALA A 269 -6.60 -1.03 -15.14
CA ALA A 269 -6.45 -2.00 -14.07
C ALA A 269 -5.13 -1.79 -13.32
N SER A 270 -4.01 -1.55 -14.04
CA SER A 270 -2.70 -1.31 -13.44
C SER A 270 -2.70 -0.13 -12.48
N ILE A 271 -3.17 1.05 -12.92
CA ILE A 271 -3.22 2.24 -12.06
C ILE A 271 -4.33 2.13 -11.01
N GLY A 272 -5.47 1.53 -11.35
CA GLY A 272 -6.57 1.31 -10.42
C GLY A 272 -6.15 0.49 -9.19
N THR A 273 -5.42 -0.62 -9.40
CA THR A 273 -4.86 -1.43 -8.31
C THR A 273 -4.01 -0.58 -7.36
N LEU A 274 -3.04 0.17 -7.91
CA LEU A 274 -2.14 0.98 -7.09
C LEU A 274 -2.84 2.17 -6.42
N THR A 275 -3.82 2.80 -7.08
CA THR A 275 -4.60 3.89 -6.49
C THR A 275 -5.46 3.38 -5.34
N SER A 276 -6.10 2.23 -5.51
CA SER A 276 -6.87 1.56 -4.46
C SER A 276 -5.98 1.20 -3.26
N SER A 277 -4.78 0.63 -3.51
CA SER A 277 -3.81 0.34 -2.46
C SER A 277 -3.39 1.61 -1.72
N THR A 278 -3.12 2.72 -2.44
CA THR A 278 -2.80 4.01 -1.81
C THR A 278 -3.95 4.55 -0.92
N VAL A 279 -5.22 4.37 -1.34
CA VAL A 279 -6.38 4.72 -0.50
C VAL A 279 -6.41 3.86 0.77
N ASN A 280 -6.20 2.54 0.65
CA ASN A 280 -6.14 1.63 1.79
C ASN A 280 -5.05 2.04 2.77
N GLN A 281 -3.86 2.37 2.28
CA GLN A 281 -2.75 2.80 3.12
C GLN A 281 -3.06 4.10 3.87
N TRP A 282 -3.57 5.13 3.19
CA TRP A 282 -3.91 6.40 3.82
C TRP A 282 -5.13 6.33 4.74
N THR A 283 -5.94 5.30 4.67
CA THR A 283 -7.16 5.16 5.49
C THR A 283 -7.04 4.03 6.49
N LEU A 284 -7.21 2.79 6.07
CA LEU A 284 -7.27 1.63 6.95
C LEU A 284 -5.92 1.39 7.65
N LEU A 285 -4.79 1.43 6.94
CA LEU A 285 -3.48 1.16 7.52
C LEU A 285 -3.09 2.25 8.51
N VAL A 286 -3.06 3.51 8.11
CA VAL A 286 -2.74 4.63 9.02
C VAL A 286 -3.69 4.65 10.21
N GLY A 287 -4.98 4.36 9.99
CA GLY A 287 -5.98 4.27 11.04
C GLY A 287 -5.80 3.08 12.00
N ALA A 288 -5.18 1.99 11.56
CA ALA A 288 -4.93 0.82 12.41
C ALA A 288 -3.80 1.06 13.43
N LEU A 289 -2.82 1.92 13.12
CA LEU A 289 -1.65 2.15 13.96
C LEU A 289 -2.00 2.66 15.37
N PRO A 290 -2.77 3.75 15.53
CA PRO A 290 -3.10 4.24 16.87
C PRO A 290 -4.01 3.28 17.64
N ALA A 291 -4.83 2.46 16.97
CA ALA A 291 -5.61 1.41 17.64
C ALA A 291 -4.71 0.31 18.20
N ALA A 292 -3.75 -0.19 17.40
CA ALA A 292 -2.79 -1.20 17.86
C ALA A 292 -1.91 -0.67 18.99
N PHE A 293 -1.45 0.59 18.88
CA PHE A 293 -0.71 1.28 19.93
C PHE A 293 -1.51 1.35 21.22
N ALA A 294 -2.74 1.86 21.18
CA ALA A 294 -3.59 2.03 22.36
C ALA A 294 -3.92 0.71 23.05
N LEU A 295 -4.19 -0.34 22.28
CA LEU A 295 -4.43 -1.70 22.81
C LEU A 295 -3.19 -2.26 23.52
N SER A 296 -2.00 -2.06 22.98
CA SER A 296 -0.76 -2.51 23.58
C SER A 296 -0.34 -1.67 24.78
N HIS A 297 -0.56 -0.35 24.70
CA HIS A 297 -0.23 0.59 25.77
C HIS A 297 -1.20 0.50 26.97
N GLY A 298 -2.41 0.01 26.75
CA GLY A 298 -3.44 -0.10 27.78
C GLY A 298 -4.11 1.23 28.15
N SER A 299 -3.93 2.28 27.32
CA SER A 299 -4.59 3.58 27.49
C SER A 299 -4.98 4.17 26.13
N LEU A 300 -5.83 5.22 26.15
CA LEU A 300 -6.19 5.96 24.93
C LEU A 300 -5.22 7.12 24.61
N ASP A 301 -4.07 7.14 25.26
CA ASP A 301 -3.05 8.14 24.99
C ASP A 301 -2.60 8.09 23.52
N PRO A 302 -2.35 9.24 22.89
CA PRO A 302 -1.96 9.27 21.49
C PRO A 302 -0.51 8.84 21.31
N MET A 303 -0.23 8.20 20.20
CA MET A 303 1.11 7.94 19.70
C MET A 303 1.76 9.27 19.30
N VAL A 304 2.75 9.72 20.07
CA VAL A 304 3.41 11.03 19.88
C VAL A 304 4.46 10.92 18.79
N LEU A 305 4.39 11.84 17.83
CA LEU A 305 5.32 11.90 16.70
C LEU A 305 6.45 12.89 16.98
N ASP A 306 7.68 12.47 16.85
CA ASP A 306 8.84 13.33 16.94
C ASP A 306 8.95 14.27 15.71
N ARG A 307 9.97 15.13 15.73
CA ARG A 307 10.18 16.11 14.64
C ARG A 307 10.38 15.41 13.28
N ARG A 308 11.18 14.33 13.24
CA ARG A 308 11.48 13.60 11.99
C ARG A 308 10.23 12.92 11.43
N GLN A 309 9.48 12.25 12.27
CA GLN A 309 8.24 11.57 11.89
C GLN A 309 7.21 12.55 11.31
N ARG A 310 7.10 13.75 11.90
CA ARG A 310 6.24 14.84 11.38
C ARG A 310 6.72 15.35 10.02
N GLU A 311 8.02 15.50 9.83
CA GLU A 311 8.63 15.91 8.56
C GLU A 311 8.38 14.84 7.46
N GLU A 312 8.53 13.55 7.78
CA GLU A 312 8.27 12.45 6.87
C GLU A 312 6.78 12.34 6.49
N MET A 313 5.88 12.52 7.46
CA MET A 313 4.43 12.58 7.21
C MET A 313 4.07 13.73 6.28
N LEU A 314 4.61 14.92 6.53
CA LEU A 314 4.37 16.07 5.67
C LEU A 314 4.87 15.87 4.24
N LEU A 315 6.07 15.30 4.10
CA LEU A 315 6.65 14.98 2.79
C LEU A 315 5.77 13.97 2.03
N THR A 316 5.28 12.94 2.72
CA THR A 316 4.39 11.92 2.14
C THR A 316 3.05 12.53 1.71
N SER A 317 2.47 13.40 2.55
CA SER A 317 1.24 14.14 2.22
C SER A 317 1.44 15.06 1.02
N ALA A 318 2.57 15.76 0.95
CA ALA A 318 2.90 16.65 -0.16
C ALA A 318 3.09 15.89 -1.48
N GLN A 319 3.75 14.73 -1.45
CA GLN A 319 3.86 13.85 -2.62
C GLN A 319 2.49 13.36 -3.08
N SER A 320 1.60 12.99 -2.15
CA SER A 320 0.24 12.55 -2.47
C SER A 320 -0.59 13.67 -3.12
N VAL A 321 -0.47 14.92 -2.65
CA VAL A 321 -1.09 16.08 -3.31
C VAL A 321 -0.60 16.23 -4.74
N PHE A 322 0.72 16.18 -4.95
CA PHE A 322 1.29 16.28 -6.30
C PHE A 322 0.77 15.17 -7.21
N ALA A 323 0.77 13.93 -6.75
CA ALA A 323 0.26 12.79 -7.50
C ALA A 323 -1.23 12.95 -7.84
N LEU A 324 -2.06 13.40 -6.90
CA LEU A 324 -3.48 13.70 -7.12
C LEU A 324 -3.69 14.77 -8.19
N VAL A 325 -2.92 15.84 -8.15
CA VAL A 325 -2.99 16.90 -9.17
C VAL A 325 -2.64 16.35 -10.55
N VAL A 326 -1.61 15.50 -10.64
CA VAL A 326 -1.20 14.84 -11.89
C VAL A 326 -2.33 14.00 -12.48
N ILE A 327 -3.02 13.17 -11.68
CA ILE A 327 -4.06 12.26 -12.19
C ILE A 327 -5.46 12.89 -12.20
N SER A 328 -5.64 14.12 -11.69
CA SER A 328 -6.95 14.78 -11.53
C SER A 328 -7.73 14.97 -12.84
N ASN A 329 -7.02 15.04 -13.95
CA ASN A 329 -7.58 15.16 -15.30
C ASN A 329 -7.91 13.81 -15.94
N PHE A 330 -7.82 12.69 -15.20
CA PHE A 330 -8.01 11.31 -15.68
C PHE A 330 -7.07 10.90 -16.82
N ARG A 331 -5.92 11.56 -16.90
CA ARG A 331 -4.88 11.25 -17.87
C ARG A 331 -3.53 11.25 -17.17
N PHE A 332 -2.73 10.23 -17.43
CA PHE A 332 -1.41 10.11 -16.85
C PHE A 332 -0.37 9.90 -17.96
N THR A 333 0.54 10.83 -18.13
CA THR A 333 1.53 10.83 -19.23
C THR A 333 2.87 10.25 -18.77
N ARG A 334 3.68 9.79 -19.73
CA ARG A 334 5.05 9.34 -19.45
C ARG A 334 5.94 10.44 -18.84
N GLY A 335 5.70 11.70 -19.22
CA GLY A 335 6.46 12.83 -18.69
C GLY A 335 6.16 13.04 -17.21
N GLU A 336 4.89 12.99 -16.84
CA GLU A 336 4.45 13.06 -15.43
C GLU A 336 4.95 11.86 -14.61
N ALA A 337 4.95 10.66 -15.19
CA ALA A 337 5.51 9.46 -14.55
C ALA A 337 7.03 9.60 -14.32
N LEU A 338 7.77 10.11 -15.28
CA LEU A 338 9.21 10.39 -15.13
C LEU A 338 9.46 11.44 -14.06
N VAL A 339 8.66 12.49 -13.99
CA VAL A 339 8.77 13.54 -12.94
C VAL A 339 8.50 12.93 -11.57
N LEU A 340 7.43 12.14 -11.40
CA LEU A 340 7.13 11.44 -10.14
C LEU A 340 8.29 10.57 -9.68
N PHE A 341 8.82 9.75 -10.58
CA PHE A 341 9.96 8.88 -10.27
C PHE A 341 11.23 9.69 -9.93
N SER A 342 11.55 10.72 -10.73
CA SER A 342 12.73 11.56 -10.52
C SER A 342 12.67 12.35 -9.22
N LEU A 343 11.48 12.75 -8.78
CA LEU A 343 11.27 13.40 -7.49
C LEU A 343 11.29 12.38 -6.32
N PHE A 344 10.97 11.13 -6.59
CA PHE A 344 11.02 10.09 -5.56
C PHE A 344 12.46 9.67 -5.24
N VAL A 345 13.32 9.46 -6.26
CA VAL A 345 14.68 8.92 -6.05
C VAL A 345 15.50 9.69 -5.02
N PRO A 346 15.54 11.04 -5.00
CA PRO A 346 16.28 11.78 -3.97
C PRO A 346 15.77 11.53 -2.55
N GLN A 347 14.50 11.15 -2.37
CA GLN A 347 13.92 10.91 -1.05
C GLN A 347 14.59 9.73 -0.33
N LEU A 348 15.18 8.79 -1.05
CA LEU A 348 15.93 7.66 -0.49
C LEU A 348 17.16 8.12 0.34
N PHE A 349 17.61 9.36 0.11
CA PHE A 349 18.84 9.92 0.68
C PHE A 349 18.61 11.19 1.49
N LEU A 350 17.35 11.59 1.78
CA LEU A 350 17.06 12.82 2.53
C LEU A 350 17.30 12.64 4.03
N THR A 351 18.51 12.87 4.47
CA THR A 351 18.91 12.73 5.88
C THR A 351 18.65 13.99 6.72
N SER A 352 18.68 15.18 6.10
CA SER A 352 18.55 16.44 6.85
C SER A 352 17.10 16.96 6.90
N PRO A 353 16.70 17.64 8.01
CA PRO A 353 15.39 18.29 8.12
C PRO A 353 15.13 19.29 7.00
N LEU A 354 16.13 20.12 6.67
CA LEU A 354 16.02 21.13 5.61
C LEU A 354 15.73 20.50 4.25
N ALA A 355 16.37 19.36 3.95
CA ALA A 355 16.15 18.65 2.70
C ALA A 355 14.73 18.07 2.64
N ARG A 356 14.20 17.49 3.72
CA ARG A 356 12.82 16.97 3.78
C ARG A 356 11.78 18.07 3.61
N TRP A 357 11.94 19.19 4.33
CA TRP A 357 11.08 20.37 4.17
C TRP A 357 11.14 20.94 2.76
N GLY A 358 12.36 21.14 2.24
CA GLY A 358 12.57 21.67 0.88
C GLY A 358 11.91 20.78 -0.17
N HIS A 359 12.00 19.46 -0.01
CA HIS A 359 11.40 18.51 -0.94
C HIS A 359 9.86 18.47 -0.85
N ALA A 360 9.30 18.57 0.37
CA ALA A 360 7.86 18.72 0.57
C ALA A 360 7.32 20.01 -0.08
N LEU A 361 8.00 21.13 0.14
CA LEU A 361 7.64 22.40 -0.50
C LEU A 361 7.77 22.34 -2.02
N LEU A 362 8.77 21.64 -2.55
CA LEU A 362 8.92 21.41 -3.99
C LEU A 362 7.70 20.69 -4.57
N TYR A 363 7.24 19.60 -3.94
CA TYR A 363 6.02 18.90 -4.37
C TYR A 363 4.80 19.81 -4.37
N LEU A 364 4.61 20.59 -3.30
CA LEU A 364 3.47 21.51 -3.19
C LEU A 364 3.56 22.65 -4.21
N ALA A 365 4.75 23.20 -4.44
CA ALA A 365 4.97 24.24 -5.45
C ALA A 365 4.71 23.73 -6.87
N LEU A 366 5.16 22.52 -7.21
CA LEU A 366 4.88 21.89 -8.49
C LEU A 366 3.40 21.60 -8.67
N ALA A 367 2.73 21.09 -7.64
CA ALA A 367 1.28 20.87 -7.64
C ALA A 367 0.51 22.19 -7.88
N ALA A 368 0.85 23.24 -7.14
CA ALA A 368 0.27 24.57 -7.31
C ALA A 368 0.54 25.14 -8.70
N GLY A 369 1.77 24.99 -9.23
CA GLY A 369 2.14 25.40 -10.57
C GLY A 369 1.27 24.71 -11.62
N ILE A 370 1.10 23.38 -11.55
CA ILE A 370 0.23 22.65 -12.48
C ILE A 370 -1.20 23.17 -12.43
N VAL A 371 -1.77 23.38 -11.24
CA VAL A 371 -3.13 23.90 -11.07
C VAL A 371 -3.26 25.34 -11.62
N CYS A 372 -2.25 26.18 -11.41
CA CYS A 372 -2.26 27.56 -11.90
C CYS A 372 -2.15 27.66 -13.44
N PHE A 373 -1.31 26.84 -14.06
CA PHE A 373 -1.00 26.95 -15.49
C PHE A 373 -1.77 25.97 -16.39
N SER A 374 -2.38 24.90 -15.84
CA SER A 374 -3.15 23.92 -16.59
C SER A 374 -4.65 24.03 -16.35
N PRO A 375 -5.44 24.51 -17.32
CA PRO A 375 -6.91 24.56 -17.19
C PRO A 375 -7.56 23.19 -16.95
N THR A 376 -7.00 22.13 -17.55
CA THR A 376 -7.48 20.74 -17.39
C THR A 376 -7.27 20.23 -15.99
N ALA A 377 -6.07 20.44 -15.40
CA ALA A 377 -5.77 20.08 -14.02
C ALA A 377 -6.64 20.89 -13.03
N ARG A 378 -6.80 22.19 -13.28
CA ARG A 378 -7.68 23.05 -12.45
C ARG A 378 -9.11 22.53 -12.43
N THR A 379 -9.66 22.18 -13.59
CA THR A 379 -10.99 21.58 -13.70
C THR A 379 -11.04 20.22 -13.02
N GLY A 380 -10.02 19.38 -13.19
CA GLY A 380 -9.88 18.11 -12.52
C GLY A 380 -9.92 18.24 -11.00
N VAL A 381 -9.03 19.03 -10.43
CA VAL A 381 -8.99 19.31 -8.97
C VAL A 381 -10.31 19.87 -8.44
N ARG A 382 -10.93 20.80 -9.18
CA ARG A 382 -12.25 21.34 -8.80
C ARG A 382 -13.36 20.28 -8.78
N ASN A 383 -13.23 19.22 -9.56
CA ASN A 383 -14.18 18.12 -9.60
C ASN A 383 -13.95 17.08 -8.48
N LEU A 384 -12.76 17.04 -7.85
CA LEU A 384 -12.47 16.21 -6.67
C LEU A 384 -13.16 16.77 -5.40
N LEU A 385 -13.50 18.06 -5.39
CA LEU A 385 -14.21 18.64 -4.26
C LEU A 385 -15.69 18.17 -4.31
N PRO A 386 -16.27 17.72 -3.19
CA PRO A 386 -17.67 17.29 -3.15
C PRO A 386 -18.57 18.46 -3.56
N ARG A 387 -19.23 18.33 -4.69
CA ARG A 387 -20.25 19.30 -5.09
C ARG A 387 -21.49 19.08 -4.22
N PRO A 388 -22.05 20.12 -3.61
CA PRO A 388 -23.35 20.00 -2.99
C PRO A 388 -24.33 19.49 -4.06
N ARG A 389 -24.96 18.34 -3.81
CA ARG A 389 -26.01 17.80 -4.69
C ARG A 389 -27.04 18.92 -4.88
N ARG A 390 -27.10 19.52 -6.08
CA ARG A 390 -28.29 20.27 -6.48
C ARG A 390 -29.43 19.29 -6.38
N ARG A 391 -30.33 19.51 -5.42
CA ARG A 391 -31.62 18.83 -5.41
C ARG A 391 -32.24 19.14 -6.77
N ALA A 392 -32.45 18.11 -7.58
CA ALA A 392 -33.32 18.19 -8.73
C ALA A 392 -34.69 18.56 -8.17
N GLY A 393 -35.13 19.77 -8.46
CA GLY A 393 -36.49 20.22 -8.19
C GLY A 393 -37.47 19.61 -9.16
#